data_5f60142299124024a8ebadb05b608514
#
_entry.id   5f60142299124024a8ebadb05b608514
#
_cell.length_a   1.000
_cell.length_b   1.000
_cell.length_c   1.000
_cell.angle_alpha   90.00
_cell.angle_beta   90.00
_cell.angle_gamma   90.00
#
_symmetry.space_group_name_H-M   'P 1'
#
loop_
_entity.id
_entity.type
_entity.pdbx_description
1 polymer ?
#
loop_
_entity_poly.entity_id
_entity_poly.type
_entity_poly.pdbx_seq_one_letter_code
_entity_poly.pdbx_strand_id
1 'polypeptide(L)'
;LLDGCIGKISVDINLKTFEGRKKLMELIKDADVFVDGYRPSVMEHLGFGRDAVLGLTSERERGIVYCQENCYGWKGPWKIRPGWAQIADTVSCKEKLPLYRYGILGY
;
A
#
# COMPACT_ATOMS: atom_id res chain seq x y z
N LEU A 1 -14.62 -8.07 -4.27
CA LEU A 1 -14.20 -7.30 -3.08
C LEU A 1 -14.24 -8.14 -1.80
N LEU A 2 -15.30 -8.89 -1.57
CA LEU A 2 -15.41 -9.72 -0.37
C LEU A 2 -14.34 -10.81 -0.32
N ASP A 3 -13.99 -11.39 -1.46
CA ASP A 3 -12.95 -12.41 -1.52
C ASP A 3 -11.59 -11.88 -1.10
N GLY A 4 -11.29 -10.64 -1.44
CA GLY A 4 -10.04 -10.00 -1.03
C GLY A 4 -9.96 -9.69 0.46
N CYS A 5 -11.07 -9.72 1.17
CA CYS A 5 -11.13 -9.41 2.59
C CYS A 5 -11.18 -10.65 3.50
N ILE A 6 -11.26 -11.84 2.94
CA ILE A 6 -11.33 -13.07 3.72
C ILE A 6 -10.07 -13.22 4.57
N GLY A 7 -10.27 -13.46 5.86
CA GLY A 7 -9.16 -13.61 6.81
C GLY A 7 -8.49 -12.31 7.24
N LYS A 8 -9.02 -11.16 6.85
CA LYS A 8 -8.48 -9.86 7.23
C LYS A 8 -9.37 -9.15 8.23
N ILE A 9 -8.76 -8.33 9.04
CA ILE A 9 -9.46 -7.46 9.98
C ILE A 9 -9.44 -6.05 9.42
N SER A 10 -10.60 -5.40 9.37
CA SER A 10 -10.70 -4.04 8.88
C SER A 10 -10.79 -3.07 10.04
N VAL A 11 -10.07 -1.96 9.93
CA VAL A 11 -10.08 -0.90 10.93
C VAL A 11 -10.28 0.43 10.21
N ASP A 12 -11.16 1.24 10.72
CA ASP A 12 -11.37 2.59 10.20
C ASP A 12 -10.66 3.60 11.10
N ILE A 13 -9.70 4.31 10.54
CA ILE A 13 -8.88 5.27 11.28
C ILE A 13 -8.79 6.58 10.52
N ASN A 14 -9.17 7.66 11.18
CA ASN A 14 -9.02 8.99 10.60
C ASN A 14 -7.61 9.54 10.87
N LEU A 15 -6.76 9.46 9.86
CA LEU A 15 -5.37 9.90 9.97
C LEU A 15 -5.18 11.43 10.03
N LYS A 16 -6.25 12.19 9.87
CA LYS A 16 -6.20 13.65 10.01
C LYS A 16 -6.24 14.07 11.48
N THR A 17 -6.69 13.20 12.36
CA THR A 17 -6.78 13.47 13.78
C THR A 17 -5.56 12.94 14.51
N PHE A 18 -5.22 13.55 15.63
CA PHE A 18 -4.13 13.10 16.48
C PHE A 18 -4.38 11.68 17.02
N GLU A 19 -5.61 11.42 17.46
CA GLU A 19 -5.98 10.11 17.99
C GLU A 19 -5.88 9.00 16.95
N GLY A 20 -6.31 9.28 15.73
CA GLY A 20 -6.19 8.32 14.63
C GLY A 20 -4.74 7.97 14.30
N ARG A 21 -3.88 8.99 14.27
CA ARG A 21 -2.45 8.77 14.05
C ARG A 21 -1.82 7.93 15.17
N LYS A 22 -2.20 8.19 16.42
CA LYS A 22 -1.73 7.41 17.55
C LYS A 22 -2.13 5.95 17.45
N LYS A 23 -3.37 5.67 17.08
CA LYS A 23 -3.84 4.30 16.87
C LYS A 23 -3.06 3.58 15.77
N LEU A 24 -2.80 4.26 14.68
CA LEU A 24 -1.98 3.69 13.61
C LEU A 24 -0.55 3.41 14.08
N MET A 25 0.05 4.31 14.86
CA MET A 25 1.38 4.07 15.41
C MET A 25 1.42 2.82 16.29
N GLU A 26 0.39 2.58 17.09
CA GLU A 26 0.30 1.40 17.94
C GLU A 26 0.22 0.12 17.08
N LEU A 27 -0.58 0.14 16.02
CA LEU A 27 -0.67 -0.99 15.10
C LEU A 27 0.66 -1.26 14.39
N ILE A 28 1.35 -0.22 13.97
CA ILE A 28 2.65 -0.36 13.30
C ILE A 28 3.68 -1.00 14.23
N LYS A 29 3.65 -0.66 15.50
CA LYS A 29 4.60 -1.23 16.47
C LYS A 29 4.49 -2.74 16.60
N ASP A 30 3.32 -3.31 16.34
CA ASP A 30 3.11 -4.74 16.42
C ASP A 30 3.18 -5.43 15.04
N ALA A 31 3.16 -4.68 13.97
CA ALA A 31 3.13 -5.22 12.62
C ALA A 31 4.51 -5.74 12.17
N ASP A 32 4.52 -6.78 11.39
CA ASP A 32 5.74 -7.29 10.75
C ASP A 32 5.91 -6.70 9.35
N VAL A 33 4.81 -6.34 8.70
CA VAL A 33 4.81 -5.76 7.36
C VAL A 33 3.85 -4.57 7.34
N PHE A 34 4.27 -3.47 6.77
CA PHE A 34 3.44 -2.30 6.53
C PHE A 34 3.34 -2.09 5.03
N VAL A 35 2.13 -2.16 4.49
CA VAL A 35 1.88 -1.98 3.07
C VAL A 35 1.24 -0.62 2.84
N ASP A 36 1.89 0.23 2.05
CA ASP A 36 1.42 1.54 1.69
C ASP A 36 0.93 1.53 0.25
N GLY A 37 -0.37 1.52 0.07
CA GLY A 37 -1.02 1.56 -1.24
C GLY A 37 -1.53 2.95 -1.62
N TYR A 38 -1.16 4.00 -0.88
CA TYR A 38 -1.53 5.36 -1.24
C TYR A 38 -0.63 5.90 -2.35
N ARG A 39 -1.07 6.98 -2.97
CA ARG A 39 -0.23 7.68 -3.94
C ARG A 39 1.08 8.13 -3.29
N PRO A 40 2.15 8.23 -4.07
CA PRO A 40 3.45 8.66 -3.53
C PRO A 40 3.34 9.92 -2.69
N SER A 41 4.07 9.96 -1.61
CA SER A 41 4.16 11.06 -0.65
C SER A 41 2.95 11.29 0.25
N VAL A 42 1.82 10.59 0.06
CA VAL A 42 0.65 10.78 0.94
C VAL A 42 0.96 10.37 2.36
N MET A 43 1.49 9.18 2.55
CA MET A 43 1.83 8.69 3.89
C MET A 43 2.97 9.48 4.52
N GLU A 44 3.90 9.99 3.73
CA GLU A 44 4.96 10.88 4.21
C GLU A 44 4.38 12.17 4.78
N HIS A 45 3.43 12.80 4.07
CA HIS A 45 2.78 14.00 4.54
C HIS A 45 1.94 13.77 5.81
N LEU A 46 1.45 12.55 6.00
CA LEU A 46 0.71 12.19 7.21
C LEU A 46 1.63 11.79 8.38
N GLY A 47 2.93 11.76 8.16
CA GLY A 47 3.91 11.40 9.19
C GLY A 47 4.21 9.90 9.27
N PHE A 48 3.82 9.13 8.27
CA PHE A 48 4.03 7.68 8.21
C PHE A 48 4.85 7.26 6.99
N GLY A 49 5.79 8.09 6.60
CA GLY A 49 6.74 7.73 5.56
C GLY A 49 7.65 6.59 6.00
N ARG A 50 8.40 6.05 5.07
CA ARG A 50 9.30 4.93 5.32
C ARG A 50 10.18 5.12 6.54
N ASP A 51 10.86 6.26 6.63
CA ASP A 51 11.81 6.50 7.72
C ASP A 51 11.12 6.61 9.07
N ALA A 52 9.93 7.21 9.10
CA ALA A 52 9.13 7.30 10.32
C ALA A 52 8.68 5.92 10.80
N VAL A 53 8.22 5.07 9.90
CA VAL A 53 7.77 3.71 10.23
C VAL A 53 8.93 2.85 10.70
N LEU A 54 10.07 2.93 10.02
CA LEU A 54 11.28 2.22 10.44
C LEU A 54 11.77 2.70 11.81
N GLY A 55 11.67 4.00 12.07
CA GLY A 55 12.02 4.58 13.37
C GLY A 55 11.14 4.09 14.51
N LEU A 56 9.83 3.92 14.27
CA LEU A 56 8.90 3.42 15.28
C LEU A 56 9.21 1.98 15.71
N THR A 57 9.86 1.22 14.88
CA THR A 57 10.15 -0.20 15.11
C THR A 57 11.63 -0.48 15.33
N SER A 58 12.45 0.56 15.45
CA SER A 58 13.91 0.42 15.57
C SER A 58 14.37 -0.29 16.84
N GLU A 59 13.57 -0.23 17.90
CA GLU A 59 13.92 -0.83 19.19
C GLU A 59 13.54 -2.32 19.28
N ARG A 60 12.83 -2.85 18.26
CA ARG A 60 12.45 -4.24 18.26
C ARG A 60 13.59 -5.10 17.75
N GLU A 61 13.67 -6.34 18.21
CA GLU A 61 14.62 -7.31 17.67
C GLU A 61 14.36 -7.60 16.20
N ARG A 62 13.07 -7.62 15.81
CA ARG A 62 12.68 -7.80 14.43
C ARG A 62 12.29 -6.45 13.85
N GLY A 63 12.83 -6.10 12.73
CA GLY A 63 12.42 -4.91 12.02
C GLY A 63 11.04 -5.06 11.39
N ILE A 64 10.65 -4.08 10.60
CA ILE A 64 9.40 -4.11 9.84
C ILE A 64 9.73 -4.03 8.34
N VAL A 65 8.97 -4.73 7.54
CA VAL A 65 9.07 -4.60 6.09
C VAL A 65 8.14 -3.50 5.64
N TYR A 66 8.69 -2.46 5.02
CA TYR A 66 7.90 -1.36 4.46
C TYR A 66 7.75 -1.58 2.98
N CYS A 67 6.54 -1.88 2.53
CA CYS A 67 6.23 -2.16 1.15
C CYS A 67 5.38 -1.03 0.58
N GLN A 68 5.81 -0.44 -0.53
CA GLN A 68 5.03 0.58 -1.21
C GLN A 68 4.56 0.07 -2.55
N GLU A 69 3.30 0.33 -2.86
CA GLU A 69 2.71 -0.01 -4.14
C GLU A 69 2.40 1.27 -4.92
N ASN A 70 2.73 1.29 -6.19
CA ASN A 70 2.42 2.40 -7.06
C ASN A 70 1.90 1.89 -8.40
N CYS A 71 0.77 2.42 -8.82
CA CYS A 71 0.08 1.98 -10.03
C CYS A 71 0.93 2.05 -11.30
N TYR A 72 1.70 3.11 -11.45
CA TYR A 72 2.50 3.34 -12.66
C TYR A 72 4.02 3.23 -12.42
N GLY A 73 4.43 2.69 -11.29
CA GLY A 73 5.84 2.57 -10.96
C GLY A 73 6.43 3.88 -10.42
N TRP A 74 7.73 3.88 -10.20
CA TRP A 74 8.42 4.94 -9.48
C TRP A 74 9.20 5.89 -10.39
N LYS A 75 9.19 5.63 -11.69
CA LYS A 75 9.92 6.43 -12.68
C LYS A 75 8.96 6.91 -13.76
N GLY A 76 9.32 8.01 -14.39
CA GLY A 76 8.56 8.58 -15.50
C GLY A 76 7.50 9.58 -15.07
N PRO A 77 6.84 10.21 -16.07
CA PRO A 77 5.92 11.32 -15.82
C PRO A 77 4.62 10.92 -15.11
N TRP A 78 4.28 9.64 -15.14
CA TRP A 78 3.03 9.15 -14.56
C TRP A 78 3.16 8.63 -13.13
N LYS A 79 4.36 8.66 -12.57
CA LYS A 79 4.63 8.08 -11.23
C LYS A 79 3.71 8.60 -10.12
N ILE A 80 3.18 9.81 -10.27
CA ILE A 80 2.32 10.42 -9.26
C ILE A 80 0.83 10.39 -9.63
N ARG A 81 0.47 9.82 -10.78
CA ARG A 81 -0.92 9.79 -11.20
C ARG A 81 -1.73 8.80 -10.37
N PRO A 82 -2.99 9.14 -10.07
CA PRO A 82 -3.88 8.17 -9.45
C PRO A 82 -4.25 7.07 -10.44
N GLY A 83 -4.40 5.86 -9.96
CA GLY A 83 -4.79 4.74 -10.80
C GLY A 83 -5.03 3.50 -9.97
N TRP A 84 -5.49 2.45 -10.64
CA TRP A 84 -5.70 1.15 -10.05
C TRP A 84 -5.35 0.06 -11.08
N ALA A 85 -5.42 -1.19 -10.67
CA ALA A 85 -4.89 -2.30 -11.46
C ALA A 85 -5.36 -2.33 -12.91
N GLN A 86 -6.65 -2.18 -13.16
CA GLN A 86 -7.19 -2.23 -14.52
C GLN A 86 -6.61 -1.14 -15.42
N ILE A 87 -6.40 0.05 -14.87
CA ILE A 87 -5.81 1.14 -15.63
C ILE A 87 -4.35 0.83 -15.95
N ALA A 88 -3.61 0.35 -14.98
CA ALA A 88 -2.20 0.00 -15.16
C ALA A 88 -2.04 -1.10 -16.22
N ASP A 89 -2.91 -2.10 -16.18
CA ASP A 89 -2.88 -3.20 -17.12
C ASP A 89 -3.17 -2.73 -18.54
N THR A 90 -4.13 -1.83 -18.70
CA THR A 90 -4.45 -1.24 -19.99
C THR A 90 -3.25 -0.47 -20.57
N VAL A 91 -2.62 0.34 -19.75
CA VAL A 91 -1.46 1.13 -20.16
C VAL A 91 -0.26 0.25 -20.51
N SER A 92 -0.06 -0.82 -19.74
CA SER A 92 1.06 -1.73 -19.96
C SER A 92 0.78 -2.80 -21.03
N CYS A 93 -0.42 -2.80 -21.57
CA CYS A 93 -0.85 -3.76 -22.59
C CYS A 93 -0.82 -5.22 -22.13
N LYS A 94 -0.92 -5.46 -20.85
CA LYS A 94 -0.91 -6.83 -20.33
C LYS A 94 -2.09 -7.64 -20.83
N GLU A 95 -3.20 -6.97 -21.07
CA GLU A 95 -4.39 -7.63 -21.52
C GLU A 95 -4.24 -8.28 -22.88
N LYS A 96 -3.18 -8.00 -23.58
CA LYS A 96 -2.88 -8.62 -24.85
C LYS A 96 -2.33 -10.03 -24.70
N LEU A 97 -1.90 -10.38 -23.50
CA LEU A 97 -1.35 -11.69 -23.27
C LEU A 97 -2.47 -12.68 -23.00
N PRO A 98 -2.53 -13.75 -23.74
CA PRO A 98 -3.59 -14.75 -23.58
C PRO A 98 -3.69 -15.27 -22.15
N LEU A 99 -2.56 -15.47 -21.55
CA LEU A 99 -2.51 -15.95 -20.23
C LEU A 99 -3.14 -15.04 -19.28
N TYR A 100 -2.97 -13.79 -19.56
CA TYR A 100 -3.46 -12.84 -18.66
C TYR A 100 -4.95 -12.89 -18.62
N ARG A 101 -5.56 -13.20 -19.73
CA ARG A 101 -6.98 -13.31 -19.74
C ARG A 101 -7.48 -14.32 -18.84
N TYR A 102 -6.71 -15.21 -18.63
CA TYR A 102 -7.09 -16.13 -17.78
C TYR A 102 -6.85 -15.88 -16.52
N GLY A 103 -5.81 -15.28 -16.33
CA GLY A 103 -5.60 -14.80 -15.06
C GLY A 103 -6.83 -14.15 -14.64
N ILE A 104 -7.45 -13.84 -15.60
CA ILE A 104 -8.43 -13.17 -15.28
C ILE A 104 -9.38 -13.98 -15.23
N LEU A 105 -9.30 -14.76 -15.86
CA LEU A 105 -10.07 -15.51 -15.85
C LEU A 105 -9.93 -16.17 -14.87
N GLY A 106 -9.43 -15.96 -14.70
CA GLY A 106 -9.35 -16.33 -14.07
C GLY A 106 -9.02 -16.44 -14.03
N TYR A 107 -9.14 -16.22 -14.29
CA TYR A 107 -9.18 -16.03 -14.56
C TYR A 107 -9.53 -16.18 -14.50
#